data_ee00458dbe5699fcba2fe5c5b823804d
#
_entry.id   ee00458dbe5699fcba2fe5c5b823804d
#
_cell.length_a   1.000
_cell.length_b   1.000
_cell.length_c   1.000
_cell.angle_alpha   90.00
_cell.angle_beta   90.00
_cell.angle_gamma   90.00
#
_symmetry.space_group_name_H-M   'P 1'
#
loop_
_entity.id
_entity.type
_entity.pdbx_description
1 polymer ?
#
loop_
_entity_poly.entity_id
_entity_poly.type
_entity_poly.pdbx_seq_one_letter_code
_entity_poly.pdbx_strand_id
1 'polypeptide(L)'
;MEKMKKIITIKIGGSVLFTDRNKLDEFRMAHIVDQIISLRERSIYSVLIVSGAVACGSHFINKQLAAGVGQIRLMSLLQRIFQNKQLEIAQILLTREQLNSDRVSFELKSLLDSCIESNVIPIFNENDVVELNSFGGNDLLAAELSIAFKVDQLIIMSTMAGSKFGVGGGETKIQAATLLQEKKIMSTIVNGKLKNVILDSIL
;
A
#
# COMPACT_ATOMS: atom_id res chain seq x y z
N MET A 1 -25.51 19.16 1.54
CA MET A 1 -24.14 19.14 1.01
C MET A 1 -23.55 17.79 1.33
N GLU A 2 -23.33 16.98 0.33
CA GLU A 2 -22.63 15.69 0.49
C GLU A 2 -21.20 16.00 0.99
N LYS A 3 -20.83 15.47 2.13
CA LYS A 3 -19.47 15.68 2.70
C LYS A 3 -18.52 14.99 1.74
N MET A 4 -17.64 15.74 1.08
CA MET A 4 -16.64 15.17 0.18
C MET A 4 -15.88 14.08 0.94
N LYS A 5 -15.88 12.86 0.39
CA LYS A 5 -15.16 11.71 0.95
C LYS A 5 -13.67 11.98 0.83
N LYS A 6 -12.95 12.05 1.96
CA LYS A 6 -11.50 12.17 1.94
C LYS A 6 -10.89 10.79 1.71
N ILE A 7 -10.05 10.66 0.71
CA ILE A 7 -9.38 9.40 0.34
C ILE A 7 -7.87 9.60 0.46
N ILE A 8 -7.19 8.70 1.13
CA ILE A 8 -5.73 8.70 1.24
C ILE A 8 -5.15 7.38 0.78
N THR A 9 -3.96 7.44 0.21
CA THR A 9 -3.15 6.26 -0.08
C THR A 9 -2.12 6.08 1.02
N ILE A 10 -1.96 4.85 1.51
CA ILE A 10 -0.94 4.48 2.49
C ILE A 10 -0.07 3.39 1.88
N LYS A 11 1.18 3.70 1.59
CA LYS A 11 2.16 2.72 1.13
C LYS A 11 2.99 2.21 2.32
N ILE A 12 2.97 0.91 2.54
CA ILE A 12 3.68 0.25 3.63
C ILE A 12 4.90 -0.46 3.04
N GLY A 13 6.09 0.07 3.32
CA GLY A 13 7.34 -0.48 2.85
C GLY A 13 7.71 -1.81 3.52
N GLY A 14 8.43 -2.69 2.80
CA GLY A 14 8.87 -3.98 3.35
C GLY A 14 9.66 -3.84 4.65
N SER A 15 10.52 -2.82 4.76
CA SER A 15 11.28 -2.55 5.99
C SER A 15 10.42 -2.24 7.23
N VAL A 16 9.17 -1.80 7.02
CA VAL A 16 8.21 -1.56 8.11
C VAL A 16 7.54 -2.86 8.54
N LEU A 17 7.29 -3.76 7.57
CA LEU A 17 6.54 -5.00 7.76
C LEU A 17 7.33 -6.14 8.38
N PHE A 18 8.66 -6.05 8.37
CA PHE A 18 9.52 -7.11 8.89
C PHE A 18 10.24 -6.68 10.17
N THR A 19 10.39 -7.64 11.07
CA THR A 19 11.30 -7.52 12.23
C THR A 19 12.75 -7.64 11.79
N ASP A 20 13.69 -7.31 12.66
CA ASP A 20 15.14 -7.49 12.42
C ASP A 20 15.54 -8.95 12.16
N ARG A 21 14.69 -9.90 12.56
CA ARG A 21 14.87 -11.35 12.31
C ARG A 21 14.18 -11.83 11.03
N ASN A 22 13.81 -10.94 10.14
CA ASN A 22 13.17 -11.27 8.85
C ASN A 22 11.81 -11.98 8.96
N LYS A 23 11.09 -11.76 10.05
CA LYS A 23 9.72 -12.27 10.22
C LYS A 23 8.74 -11.12 10.06
N LEU A 24 7.54 -11.40 9.55
CA LEU A 24 6.46 -10.42 9.54
C LEU A 24 6.18 -9.91 10.96
N ASP A 25 6.15 -8.60 11.12
CA ASP A 25 5.91 -7.91 12.38
C ASP A 25 4.39 -7.74 12.58
N GLU A 26 3.75 -8.79 13.10
CA GLU A 26 2.31 -8.83 13.32
C GLU A 26 1.84 -7.70 14.25
N PHE A 27 2.63 -7.38 15.27
CA PHE A 27 2.31 -6.31 16.21
C PHE A 27 2.30 -4.94 15.50
N ARG A 28 3.30 -4.70 14.66
CA ARG A 28 3.37 -3.47 13.86
C ARG A 28 2.20 -3.36 12.90
N MET A 29 1.87 -4.46 12.23
CA MET A 29 0.74 -4.50 11.29
C MET A 29 -0.59 -4.24 12.00
N ALA A 30 -0.81 -4.85 13.18
CA ALA A 30 -2.00 -4.59 13.97
C ALA A 30 -2.11 -3.10 14.38
N HIS A 31 -1.00 -2.49 14.80
CA HIS A 31 -0.97 -1.06 15.14
C HIS A 31 -1.25 -0.14 13.93
N ILE A 32 -0.79 -0.52 12.72
CA ILE A 32 -1.12 0.20 11.49
C ILE A 32 -2.62 0.09 11.21
N VAL A 33 -3.19 -1.11 11.35
CA VAL A 33 -4.62 -1.35 11.14
C VAL A 33 -5.47 -0.54 12.14
N ASP A 34 -5.06 -0.45 13.41
CA ASP A 34 -5.76 0.40 14.40
C ASP A 34 -5.81 1.88 13.96
N GLN A 35 -4.73 2.41 13.38
CA GLN A 35 -4.72 3.77 12.84
C GLN A 35 -5.66 3.91 11.63
N ILE A 36 -5.71 2.91 10.74
CA ILE A 36 -6.62 2.90 9.57
C ILE A 36 -8.08 2.92 10.03
N ILE A 37 -8.41 2.16 11.08
CA ILE A 37 -9.75 2.17 11.68
C ILE A 37 -10.08 3.57 12.22
N SER A 38 -9.16 4.17 12.98
CA SER A 38 -9.36 5.52 13.52
C SER A 38 -9.55 6.59 12.42
N LEU A 39 -8.92 6.43 11.25
CA LEU A 39 -9.18 7.28 10.09
C LEU A 39 -10.59 7.09 9.55
N ARG A 40 -11.02 5.83 9.44
CA ARG A 40 -12.34 5.50 8.93
C ARG A 40 -13.47 6.03 9.81
N GLU A 41 -13.31 6.01 11.13
CA GLU A 41 -14.23 6.65 12.09
C GLU A 41 -14.38 8.17 11.84
N ARG A 42 -13.35 8.78 11.25
CA ARG A 42 -13.35 10.18 10.82
C ARG A 42 -13.83 10.40 9.38
N SER A 43 -14.38 9.36 8.73
CA SER A 43 -14.80 9.37 7.32
C SER A 43 -13.62 9.61 6.35
N ILE A 44 -12.41 9.16 6.72
CA ILE A 44 -11.22 9.16 5.86
C ILE A 44 -10.98 7.74 5.37
N TYR A 45 -11.05 7.52 4.08
CA TYR A 45 -10.93 6.20 3.45
C TYR A 45 -9.49 5.94 3.03
N SER A 46 -9.02 4.70 3.20
CA SER A 46 -7.64 4.31 2.94
C SER A 46 -7.54 3.33 1.78
N VAL A 47 -6.65 3.61 0.84
CA VAL A 47 -6.16 2.67 -0.17
C VAL A 47 -4.78 2.21 0.27
N LEU A 48 -4.56 0.92 0.44
CA LEU A 48 -3.29 0.40 0.90
C LEU A 48 -2.45 -0.12 -0.27
N ILE A 49 -1.16 0.16 -0.24
CA ILE A 49 -0.15 -0.50 -1.07
C ILE A 49 0.83 -1.19 -0.14
N VAL A 50 0.95 -2.51 -0.28
CA VAL A 50 1.72 -3.32 0.66
C VAL A 50 2.86 -4.04 -0.06
N SER A 51 4.10 -3.72 0.30
CA SER A 51 5.30 -4.41 -0.20
C SER A 51 5.57 -5.70 0.57
N GLY A 52 6.54 -6.50 0.08
CA GLY A 52 7.09 -7.61 0.86
C GLY A 52 6.69 -9.01 0.41
N ALA A 53 5.91 -9.16 -0.65
CA ALA A 53 5.54 -10.48 -1.18
C ALA A 53 6.78 -11.36 -1.51
N VAL A 54 7.71 -10.85 -2.29
CA VAL A 54 8.97 -11.58 -2.62
C VAL A 54 9.73 -11.94 -1.35
N ALA A 55 9.81 -11.05 -0.36
CA ALA A 55 10.49 -11.30 0.90
C ALA A 55 9.82 -12.43 1.72
N CYS A 56 8.47 -12.47 1.74
CA CYS A 56 7.71 -13.56 2.38
C CYS A 56 7.93 -14.93 1.75
N GLY A 57 8.32 -14.97 0.47
CA GLY A 57 8.65 -16.20 -0.27
C GLY A 57 10.15 -16.40 -0.50
N SER A 58 11.03 -15.70 0.20
CA SER A 58 12.47 -15.59 -0.08
C SER A 58 13.28 -16.89 -0.03
N HIS A 59 12.69 -18.00 0.41
CA HIS A 59 13.31 -19.34 0.35
C HIS A 59 13.28 -19.93 -1.07
N PHE A 60 12.52 -19.34 -2.02
CA PHE A 60 12.57 -19.70 -3.42
C PHE A 60 13.56 -18.83 -4.20
N ILE A 61 14.39 -19.44 -5.05
CA ILE A 61 15.37 -18.74 -5.90
C ILE A 61 14.65 -17.94 -7.00
N ASN A 62 13.61 -18.51 -7.60
CA ASN A 62 12.80 -17.82 -8.59
C ASN A 62 11.95 -16.74 -7.92
N LYS A 63 12.18 -15.47 -8.27
CA LYS A 63 11.53 -14.33 -7.64
C LYS A 63 10.03 -14.23 -7.91
N GLN A 64 9.57 -14.66 -9.11
CA GLN A 64 8.15 -14.69 -9.44
C GLN A 64 7.42 -15.74 -8.61
N LEU A 65 8.02 -16.94 -8.48
CA LEU A 65 7.49 -17.97 -7.56
C LEU A 65 7.51 -17.49 -6.12
N ALA A 66 8.59 -16.84 -5.67
CA ALA A 66 8.69 -16.25 -4.35
C ALA A 66 7.59 -15.21 -4.12
N ALA A 67 7.31 -14.34 -5.11
CA ALA A 67 6.23 -13.37 -5.04
C ALA A 67 4.87 -14.05 -4.87
N GLY A 68 4.55 -15.06 -5.70
CA GLY A 68 3.27 -15.77 -5.64
C GLY A 68 3.02 -16.45 -4.30
N VAL A 69 3.99 -17.23 -3.81
CA VAL A 69 3.89 -17.90 -2.50
C VAL A 69 3.87 -16.88 -1.36
N GLY A 70 4.72 -15.87 -1.44
CA GLY A 70 4.84 -14.85 -0.41
C GLY A 70 3.62 -13.94 -0.33
N GLN A 71 2.97 -13.65 -1.46
CA GLN A 71 1.73 -12.87 -1.50
C GLN A 71 0.61 -13.54 -0.72
N ILE A 72 0.46 -14.87 -0.83
CA ILE A 72 -0.52 -15.63 -0.05
C ILE A 72 -0.24 -15.49 1.45
N ARG A 73 1.02 -15.62 1.88
CA ARG A 73 1.41 -15.49 3.29
C ARG A 73 1.14 -14.09 3.84
N LEU A 74 1.49 -13.07 3.06
CA LEU A 74 1.29 -11.67 3.41
C LEU A 74 -0.20 -11.36 3.56
N MET A 75 -1.01 -11.77 2.59
CA MET A 75 -2.45 -11.51 2.61
C MET A 75 -3.18 -12.31 3.69
N SER A 76 -2.78 -13.56 3.95
CA SER A 76 -3.34 -14.36 5.05
C SER A 76 -3.15 -13.69 6.41
N LEU A 77 -1.97 -13.09 6.65
CA LEU A 77 -1.73 -12.33 7.87
C LEU A 77 -2.57 -11.07 7.94
N LEU A 78 -2.61 -10.28 6.87
CA LEU A 78 -3.42 -9.06 6.81
C LEU A 78 -4.90 -9.38 7.02
N GLN A 79 -5.43 -10.39 6.32
CA GLN A 79 -6.81 -10.81 6.46
C GLN A 79 -7.15 -11.12 7.92
N ARG A 80 -6.32 -11.93 8.59
CA ARG A 80 -6.53 -12.26 10.01
C ARG A 80 -6.56 -11.02 10.90
N ILE A 81 -5.64 -10.05 10.68
CA ILE A 81 -5.58 -8.83 11.50
C ILE A 81 -6.82 -7.95 11.26
N PHE A 82 -7.23 -7.75 10.00
CA PHE A 82 -8.40 -6.96 9.66
C PHE A 82 -9.70 -7.62 10.14
N GLN A 83 -9.85 -8.93 9.98
CA GLN A 83 -11.02 -9.68 10.46
C GLN A 83 -11.19 -9.62 11.98
N ASN A 84 -10.09 -9.63 12.75
CA ASN A 84 -10.14 -9.42 14.21
C ASN A 84 -10.71 -8.04 14.58
N LYS A 85 -10.77 -7.11 13.63
CA LYS A 85 -11.36 -5.77 13.76
C LYS A 85 -12.67 -5.61 12.99
N GLN A 86 -13.27 -6.71 12.56
CA GLN A 86 -14.53 -6.75 11.81
C GLN A 86 -14.47 -5.95 10.48
N LEU A 87 -13.30 -5.95 9.83
CA LEU A 87 -13.09 -5.34 8.52
C LEU A 87 -12.68 -6.41 7.50
N GLU A 88 -13.21 -6.27 6.30
CA GLU A 88 -12.81 -7.08 5.15
C GLU A 88 -11.76 -6.35 4.31
N ILE A 89 -10.97 -7.13 3.58
CA ILE A 89 -9.97 -6.63 2.65
C ILE A 89 -10.21 -7.17 1.25
N ALA A 90 -9.90 -6.39 0.23
CA ALA A 90 -9.88 -6.82 -1.16
C ALA A 90 -8.45 -6.73 -1.70
N GLN A 91 -7.92 -7.82 -2.27
CA GLN A 91 -6.62 -7.83 -2.92
C GLN A 91 -6.73 -7.46 -4.40
N ILE A 92 -5.89 -6.54 -4.84
CA ILE A 92 -5.74 -6.16 -6.24
C ILE A 92 -4.26 -6.23 -6.62
N LEU A 93 -3.93 -7.04 -7.65
CA LEU A 93 -2.60 -7.12 -8.20
C LEU A 93 -2.60 -6.51 -9.60
N LEU A 94 -1.62 -5.64 -9.87
CA LEU A 94 -1.55 -4.88 -11.13
C LEU A 94 -0.14 -4.95 -11.72
N THR A 95 -0.09 -4.95 -13.05
CA THR A 95 1.10 -4.52 -13.81
C THR A 95 0.91 -3.07 -14.25
N ARG A 96 2.01 -2.39 -14.61
CA ARG A 96 1.94 -1.01 -15.11
C ARG A 96 1.12 -0.91 -16.40
N GLU A 97 1.25 -1.88 -17.30
CA GLU A 97 0.47 -1.95 -18.54
C GLU A 97 -1.05 -1.96 -18.24
N GLN A 98 -1.47 -2.75 -17.24
CA GLN A 98 -2.88 -2.80 -16.84
C GLN A 98 -3.37 -1.43 -16.32
N LEU A 99 -2.59 -0.75 -15.48
CA LEU A 99 -2.98 0.57 -14.95
C LEU A 99 -3.06 1.64 -16.04
N ASN A 100 -2.22 1.55 -17.07
CA ASN A 100 -2.24 2.47 -18.22
C ASN A 100 -3.42 2.25 -19.17
N SER A 101 -4.22 1.21 -18.99
CA SER A 101 -5.43 0.97 -19.77
C SER A 101 -6.58 1.81 -19.24
N ASP A 102 -7.18 2.66 -20.06
CA ASP A 102 -8.34 3.49 -19.69
C ASP A 102 -9.49 2.64 -19.14
N ARG A 103 -9.74 1.46 -19.74
CA ARG A 103 -10.75 0.52 -19.28
C ARG A 103 -10.45 0.04 -17.87
N VAL A 104 -9.22 -0.43 -17.60
CA VAL A 104 -8.84 -0.91 -16.27
C VAL A 104 -8.88 0.22 -15.25
N SER A 105 -8.41 1.41 -15.61
CA SER A 105 -8.47 2.59 -14.75
C SER A 105 -9.91 2.95 -14.35
N PHE A 106 -10.86 2.84 -15.27
CA PHE A 106 -12.28 3.04 -14.99
C PHE A 106 -12.83 1.98 -14.03
N GLU A 107 -12.56 0.69 -14.28
CA GLU A 107 -12.99 -0.42 -13.43
C GLU A 107 -12.41 -0.32 -12.02
N LEU A 108 -11.15 0.11 -11.88
CA LEU A 108 -10.52 0.31 -10.57
C LEU A 108 -11.18 1.44 -9.77
N LYS A 109 -11.64 2.50 -10.41
CA LYS A 109 -12.41 3.56 -9.73
C LYS A 109 -13.75 3.05 -9.23
N SER A 110 -14.48 2.32 -10.09
CA SER A 110 -15.74 1.68 -9.70
C SER A 110 -15.56 0.69 -8.54
N LEU A 111 -14.46 -0.09 -8.57
CA LEU A 111 -14.09 -0.99 -7.47
C LEU A 111 -13.82 -0.22 -6.18
N LEU A 112 -13.08 0.89 -6.24
CA LEU A 112 -12.79 1.73 -5.08
C LEU A 112 -14.09 2.27 -4.45
N ASP A 113 -15.02 2.76 -5.25
CA ASP A 113 -16.32 3.23 -4.77
C ASP A 113 -17.08 2.09 -4.07
N SER A 114 -17.12 0.90 -4.68
CA SER A 114 -17.73 -0.30 -4.08
C SER A 114 -17.06 -0.72 -2.76
N CYS A 115 -15.73 -0.64 -2.66
CA CYS A 115 -14.99 -0.90 -1.44
C CYS A 115 -15.38 0.10 -0.33
N ILE A 116 -15.49 1.38 -0.68
CA ILE A 116 -15.89 2.43 0.27
C ILE A 116 -17.32 2.17 0.80
N GLU A 117 -18.25 1.86 -0.11
CA GLU A 117 -19.65 1.59 0.23
C GLU A 117 -19.83 0.32 1.05
N SER A 118 -19.07 -0.72 0.73
CA SER A 118 -19.14 -2.03 1.40
C SER A 118 -18.28 -2.14 2.66
N ASN A 119 -17.60 -1.08 3.07
CA ASN A 119 -16.69 -1.08 4.23
C ASN A 119 -15.50 -2.05 4.06
N VAL A 120 -14.98 -2.22 2.86
CA VAL A 120 -13.84 -3.07 2.52
C VAL A 120 -12.59 -2.21 2.33
N ILE A 121 -11.43 -2.69 2.78
CA ILE A 121 -10.15 -2.01 2.56
C ILE A 121 -9.46 -2.58 1.32
N PRO A 122 -9.28 -1.80 0.24
CA PRO A 122 -8.56 -2.25 -0.95
C PRO A 122 -7.04 -2.27 -0.67
N ILE A 123 -6.40 -3.39 -0.98
CA ILE A 123 -4.96 -3.60 -0.82
C ILE A 123 -4.35 -3.92 -2.18
N PHE A 124 -3.49 -3.04 -2.64
CA PHE A 124 -2.80 -3.16 -3.92
C PHE A 124 -1.36 -3.66 -3.73
N ASN A 125 -0.87 -4.38 -4.73
CA ASN A 125 0.53 -4.72 -4.88
C ASN A 125 0.84 -4.89 -6.37
N GLU A 126 2.14 -4.89 -6.73
CA GLU A 126 2.57 -5.30 -8.07
C GLU A 126 2.24 -6.77 -8.32
N ASN A 127 1.87 -7.10 -9.56
CA ASN A 127 1.71 -8.47 -10.00
C ASN A 127 3.06 -9.05 -10.42
N ASP A 128 3.95 -9.22 -9.45
CA ASP A 128 5.30 -9.74 -9.64
C ASP A 128 5.35 -11.17 -10.19
N VAL A 129 4.23 -11.89 -10.20
CA VAL A 129 4.14 -13.22 -10.82
C VAL A 129 4.09 -13.11 -12.33
N VAL A 130 3.38 -12.12 -12.84
CA VAL A 130 3.23 -11.86 -14.29
C VAL A 130 4.42 -11.07 -14.80
N GLU A 131 4.73 -9.93 -14.14
CA GLU A 131 5.81 -9.04 -14.54
C GLU A 131 6.52 -8.48 -13.29
N LEU A 132 7.74 -8.96 -13.07
CA LEU A 132 8.52 -8.60 -11.89
C LEU A 132 8.88 -7.10 -11.91
N ASN A 133 8.52 -6.37 -10.86
CA ASN A 133 8.86 -4.96 -10.68
C ASN A 133 8.39 -4.05 -11.85
N SER A 134 7.18 -4.28 -12.35
CA SER A 134 6.63 -3.58 -13.52
C SER A 134 6.52 -2.06 -13.35
N PHE A 135 6.33 -1.58 -12.12
CA PHE A 135 6.29 -0.15 -11.79
C PHE A 135 7.66 0.43 -11.44
N GLY A 136 8.69 -0.40 -11.27
CA GLY A 136 9.96 0.02 -10.70
C GLY A 136 9.91 0.17 -9.18
N GLY A 137 8.87 -0.36 -8.54
CA GLY A 137 8.67 -0.44 -7.11
C GLY A 137 7.37 0.17 -6.63
N ASN A 138 6.92 -0.32 -5.48
CA ASN A 138 5.63 0.05 -4.88
C ASN A 138 5.49 1.54 -4.48
N ASP A 139 6.56 2.32 -4.44
CA ASP A 139 6.47 3.77 -4.24
C ASP A 139 5.88 4.44 -5.49
N LEU A 140 6.27 3.98 -6.69
CA LEU A 140 5.74 4.47 -7.96
C LEU A 140 4.32 3.95 -8.22
N LEU A 141 4.03 2.67 -7.94
CA LEU A 141 2.66 2.15 -7.97
C LEU A 141 1.74 2.99 -7.08
N ALA A 142 2.18 3.34 -5.86
CA ALA A 142 1.40 4.16 -4.94
C ALA A 142 1.15 5.57 -5.49
N ALA A 143 2.13 6.20 -6.12
CA ALA A 143 1.98 7.51 -6.74
C ALA A 143 1.02 7.45 -7.93
N GLU A 144 1.17 6.49 -8.85
CA GLU A 144 0.32 6.33 -10.02
C GLU A 144 -1.14 6.03 -9.65
N LEU A 145 -1.38 5.16 -8.65
CA LEU A 145 -2.73 4.92 -8.11
C LEU A 145 -3.32 6.14 -7.42
N SER A 146 -2.51 6.89 -6.66
CA SER A 146 -2.95 8.13 -6.02
C SER A 146 -3.42 9.17 -7.04
N ILE A 147 -2.73 9.26 -8.17
CA ILE A 147 -3.13 10.13 -9.30
C ILE A 147 -4.41 9.60 -9.96
N ALA A 148 -4.48 8.30 -10.26
CA ALA A 148 -5.63 7.69 -10.91
C ALA A 148 -6.92 7.85 -10.07
N PHE A 149 -6.82 7.71 -8.76
CA PHE A 149 -7.96 7.84 -7.83
C PHE A 149 -8.21 9.28 -7.36
N LYS A 150 -7.32 10.22 -7.71
CA LYS A 150 -7.38 11.63 -7.27
C LYS A 150 -7.49 11.74 -5.75
N VAL A 151 -6.63 11.02 -5.03
CA VAL A 151 -6.62 11.03 -3.57
C VAL A 151 -6.16 12.37 -3.00
N ASP A 152 -6.51 12.65 -1.76
CA ASP A 152 -6.12 13.89 -1.09
C ASP A 152 -4.64 13.87 -0.65
N GLN A 153 -4.13 12.68 -0.29
CA GLN A 153 -2.78 12.53 0.25
C GLN A 153 -2.21 11.13 0.02
N LEU A 154 -0.89 11.03 -0.22
CA LEU A 154 -0.11 9.79 -0.13
C LEU A 154 0.79 9.82 1.10
N ILE A 155 0.72 8.78 1.94
CA ILE A 155 1.65 8.55 3.05
C ILE A 155 2.54 7.35 2.71
N ILE A 156 3.86 7.57 2.63
CA ILE A 156 4.85 6.50 2.40
C ILE A 156 5.51 6.14 3.72
N MET A 157 5.22 4.96 4.23
CA MET A 157 5.84 4.41 5.43
C MET A 157 7.12 3.67 5.06
N SER A 158 8.25 4.11 5.62
CA SER A 158 9.56 3.51 5.38
C SER A 158 10.39 3.60 6.67
N THR A 159 11.46 2.82 6.78
CA THR A 159 12.53 3.11 7.74
C THR A 159 13.52 4.04 7.06
N MET A 160 13.90 5.15 7.70
CA MET A 160 14.77 6.20 7.12
C MET A 160 16.18 5.70 6.73
N ALA A 161 16.60 4.55 7.23
CA ALA A 161 17.82 3.87 6.79
C ALA A 161 17.47 2.94 5.63
N GLY A 162 18.12 3.11 4.48
CA GLY A 162 17.89 2.34 3.25
C GLY A 162 17.70 0.85 3.53
N SER A 163 16.53 0.33 3.17
CA SER A 163 16.15 -1.01 3.57
C SER A 163 16.87 -2.08 2.75
N LYS A 164 17.40 -3.10 3.43
CA LYS A 164 17.88 -4.34 2.81
C LYS A 164 16.76 -5.14 2.10
N PHE A 165 15.50 -4.74 2.20
CA PHE A 165 14.30 -5.51 1.84
C PHE A 165 13.39 -4.85 0.78
N GLY A 166 13.85 -3.83 0.05
CA GLY A 166 13.05 -3.19 -0.98
C GLY A 166 13.84 -2.92 -2.24
N VAL A 167 13.30 -3.31 -3.38
CA VAL A 167 13.64 -2.70 -4.67
C VAL A 167 13.03 -1.29 -4.60
N GLY A 168 13.87 -0.26 -4.54
CA GLY A 168 13.44 1.13 -4.41
C GLY A 168 14.07 1.82 -3.21
N GLY A 169 15.23 2.41 -3.43
CA GLY A 169 15.93 3.28 -2.48
C GLY A 169 15.28 4.67 -2.37
N GLY A 170 16.04 5.65 -1.91
CA GLY A 170 15.60 7.06 -1.85
C GLY A 170 15.12 7.62 -3.19
N GLU A 171 15.64 7.13 -4.30
CA GLU A 171 15.34 7.61 -5.65
C GLU A 171 13.87 7.41 -6.04
N THR A 172 13.30 6.19 -5.85
CA THR A 172 11.89 5.94 -6.19
C THR A 172 10.93 6.75 -5.33
N LYS A 173 11.28 7.07 -4.08
CA LYS A 173 10.49 7.95 -3.21
C LYS A 173 10.50 9.39 -3.70
N ILE A 174 11.65 9.87 -4.16
CA ILE A 174 11.80 11.21 -4.75
C ILE A 174 10.98 11.28 -6.04
N GLN A 175 11.11 10.29 -6.93
CA GLN A 175 10.33 10.22 -8.17
C GLN A 175 8.82 10.21 -7.88
N ALA A 176 8.35 9.40 -6.93
CA ALA A 176 6.96 9.36 -6.52
C ALA A 176 6.47 10.72 -6.00
N ALA A 177 7.27 11.39 -5.15
CA ALA A 177 6.92 12.71 -4.62
C ALA A 177 6.86 13.77 -5.74
N THR A 178 7.79 13.75 -6.70
CA THR A 178 7.81 14.66 -7.85
C THR A 178 6.55 14.49 -8.71
N LEU A 179 6.18 13.25 -9.05
CA LEU A 179 4.97 12.95 -9.82
C LEU A 179 3.69 13.51 -9.15
N LEU A 180 3.60 13.36 -7.83
CA LEU A 180 2.46 13.84 -7.06
C LEU A 180 2.42 15.36 -6.95
N GLN A 181 3.58 16.00 -6.81
CA GLN A 181 3.68 17.47 -6.77
C GLN A 181 3.15 18.10 -8.05
N GLU A 182 3.46 17.54 -9.23
CA GLU A 182 2.93 18.00 -10.53
C GLU A 182 1.40 17.91 -10.60
N LYS A 183 0.80 16.95 -9.89
CA LYS A 183 -0.65 16.73 -9.80
C LYS A 183 -1.30 17.41 -8.60
N LYS A 184 -0.54 18.17 -7.80
CA LYS A 184 -0.99 18.86 -6.58
C LYS A 184 -1.57 17.91 -5.51
N ILE A 185 -1.08 16.66 -5.48
CA ILE A 185 -1.41 15.69 -4.45
C ILE A 185 -0.33 15.75 -3.38
N MET A 186 -0.72 15.87 -2.13
CA MET A 186 0.22 15.92 -1.02
C MET A 186 0.88 14.57 -0.78
N SER A 187 2.18 14.57 -0.51
CA SER A 187 2.90 13.35 -0.13
C SER A 187 3.73 13.56 1.13
N THR A 188 3.73 12.56 2.01
CA THR A 188 4.48 12.56 3.25
C THR A 188 5.22 11.25 3.41
N ILE A 189 6.52 11.31 3.73
CA ILE A 189 7.34 10.13 4.04
C ILE A 189 7.53 10.07 5.55
N VAL A 190 7.15 8.95 6.16
CA VAL A 190 7.19 8.76 7.61
C VAL A 190 8.00 7.54 8.02
N ASN A 191 8.57 7.57 9.20
CA ASN A 191 9.18 6.38 9.80
C ASN A 191 8.09 5.45 10.32
N GLY A 192 7.76 4.40 9.55
CA GLY A 192 6.72 3.44 9.88
C GLY A 192 6.98 2.59 11.14
N LYS A 193 8.15 2.71 11.78
CA LYS A 193 8.45 2.06 13.07
C LYS A 193 8.01 2.90 14.27
N LEU A 194 7.69 4.17 14.10
CA LEU A 194 7.17 5.02 15.17
C LEU A 194 5.67 4.79 15.38
N LYS A 195 5.17 5.27 16.52
CA LYS A 195 3.73 5.19 16.86
C LYS A 195 2.95 6.29 16.15
N ASN A 196 1.70 6.02 15.81
CA ASN A 196 0.69 6.97 15.34
C ASN A 196 1.06 7.81 14.10
N VAL A 197 2.12 7.44 13.39
CA VAL A 197 2.66 8.24 12.28
C VAL A 197 1.67 8.49 11.15
N ILE A 198 0.68 7.60 10.96
CA ILE A 198 -0.37 7.81 9.97
C ILE A 198 -1.31 8.91 10.45
N LEU A 199 -1.80 8.81 11.70
CA LEU A 199 -2.73 9.78 12.28
C LEU A 199 -2.10 11.18 12.40
N ASP A 200 -0.82 11.24 12.79
CA ASP A 200 -0.06 12.47 12.95
C ASP A 200 0.27 13.15 11.60
N SER A 201 0.15 12.40 10.48
CA SER A 201 0.44 12.90 9.13
C SER A 201 -0.80 13.37 8.37
N ILE A 202 -1.99 13.25 8.94
CA ILE A 202 -3.23 13.69 8.29
C ILE A 202 -3.35 15.21 8.36
N LEU A 203 -3.58 15.83 7.21
CA LEU A 203 -3.68 17.28 6.99
C LEU A 203 -5.13 17.72 6.83
#